data_0e97f9d1f51b9bbad268a37c6c2a3c35
#
_entry.id   0e97f9d1f51b9bbad268a37c6c2a3c35
#
_cell.length_a   1.000
_cell.length_b   1.000
_cell.length_c   1.000
_cell.angle_alpha   90.00
_cell.angle_beta   90.00
_cell.angle_gamma   90.00
#
_symmetry.space_group_name_H-M   'P 1'
#
loop_
_entity.id
_entity.type
_entity.pdbx_description
1 polymer ?
#
loop_
_entity_poly.entity_id
_entity_poly.type
_entity_poly.pdbx_seq_one_letter_code
_entity_poly.pdbx_strand_id
1 'polypeptide(L)'
;MNTADFDFDLPEELIAQVPLEKRDSSKLLILDREKRSMVDSHFDHIIDQLNPGDALVMNNTRVLPARLYGYKPETMGHVELLLLKNTQGDQWEVLAKPAKRLKVGTTVAFGDGRLTATIVEELEHGGRIVEFSYEGIFLEVLESLGEMPLPPYIHEKLEDRERYQTVYAKENGSAAVPTAGLHFTQELLEKIEAKGVKLVYLTLHVGLGTFRPVSVDNVDEHEMHSEFYNLSAEAAQTLNQVKESGGRIVAVGTTSIRTLETIGNKFDGRLEADSGWTNIFIKPGYTFRIVDAFSTNFHLPKSTLVMLVSAFAGREFTLDAYKHAVEERYRFFSFGDAMFIQ
;
A
#
# COMPACT_ATOMS: atom_id res chain seq x y z
N MET A 1 -1.99 25.55 -1.28
CA MET A 1 -1.82 24.62 -2.43
C MET A 1 -3.15 23.94 -2.66
N ASN A 2 -3.61 23.89 -3.90
CA ASN A 2 -4.92 23.32 -4.21
C ASN A 2 -4.79 21.87 -4.69
N THR A 3 -5.75 21.05 -4.36
CA THR A 3 -5.83 19.65 -4.82
C THR A 3 -5.84 19.58 -6.36
N ALA A 4 -6.48 20.54 -7.03
CA ALA A 4 -6.49 20.66 -8.48
C ALA A 4 -5.11 20.87 -9.12
N ASP A 5 -4.12 21.35 -8.36
CA ASP A 5 -2.73 21.49 -8.84
C ASP A 5 -2.04 20.14 -9.14
N PHE A 6 -2.64 19.05 -8.69
CA PHE A 6 -2.17 17.67 -8.87
C PHE A 6 -3.07 16.85 -9.81
N ASP A 7 -3.87 17.54 -10.61
CA ASP A 7 -4.75 16.92 -11.60
C ASP A 7 -4.01 16.67 -12.91
N PHE A 8 -4.39 15.62 -13.59
CA PHE A 8 -3.97 15.30 -14.96
C PHE A 8 -5.06 14.46 -15.62
N ASP A 9 -5.07 14.47 -16.94
CA ASP A 9 -6.03 13.70 -17.72
C ASP A 9 -5.59 12.22 -17.78
N LEU A 10 -6.39 11.33 -17.21
CA LEU A 10 -6.14 9.89 -17.19
C LEU A 10 -7.28 9.15 -17.90
N PRO A 11 -7.03 8.62 -19.11
CA PRO A 11 -8.00 7.75 -19.79
C PRO A 11 -8.30 6.50 -18.96
N GLU A 12 -9.56 6.17 -18.81
CA GLU A 12 -10.03 5.04 -17.98
C GLU A 12 -9.44 3.70 -18.45
N GLU A 13 -9.25 3.53 -19.76
CA GLU A 13 -8.68 2.30 -20.33
C GLU A 13 -7.21 2.05 -19.90
N LEU A 14 -6.50 3.04 -19.37
CA LEU A 14 -5.14 2.86 -18.85
C LEU A 14 -5.11 2.34 -17.40
N ILE A 15 -6.25 2.31 -16.72
CA ILE A 15 -6.34 1.71 -15.37
C ILE A 15 -6.31 0.19 -15.49
N ALA A 16 -5.23 -0.42 -15.01
CA ALA A 16 -5.03 -1.86 -15.12
C ALA A 16 -6.06 -2.65 -14.31
N GLN A 17 -6.74 -3.60 -14.95
CA GLN A 17 -7.73 -4.46 -14.32
C GLN A 17 -7.17 -5.81 -13.87
N VAL A 18 -6.12 -6.28 -14.54
CA VAL A 18 -5.49 -7.57 -14.29
C VAL A 18 -3.98 -7.43 -14.21
N PRO A 19 -3.30 -8.25 -13.38
CA PRO A 19 -1.84 -8.27 -13.36
C PRO A 19 -1.29 -8.85 -14.68
N LEU A 20 -0.07 -8.45 -15.04
CA LEU A 20 0.67 -9.09 -16.12
C LEU A 20 1.00 -10.54 -15.74
N GLU A 21 1.15 -11.40 -16.73
CA GLU A 21 1.54 -12.80 -16.52
C GLU A 21 2.85 -12.90 -15.74
N LYS A 22 3.85 -12.14 -16.15
CA LYS A 22 5.15 -12.04 -15.49
C LYS A 22 5.28 -10.70 -14.74
N ARG A 23 5.50 -10.74 -13.42
CA ARG A 23 5.52 -9.56 -12.55
C ARG A 23 6.49 -8.47 -12.99
N ASP A 24 7.72 -8.85 -13.35
CA ASP A 24 8.81 -7.94 -13.70
C ASP A 24 8.85 -7.53 -15.19
N SER A 25 7.84 -7.91 -15.96
CA SER A 25 7.69 -7.49 -17.37
C SER A 25 6.96 -6.14 -17.54
N SER A 26 6.51 -5.53 -16.46
CA SER A 26 5.91 -4.20 -16.49
C SER A 26 6.87 -3.14 -17.01
N LYS A 27 6.34 -2.05 -17.55
CA LYS A 27 7.16 -0.89 -17.92
C LYS A 27 7.70 -0.18 -16.68
N LEU A 28 8.87 0.41 -16.82
CA LEU A 28 9.51 1.22 -15.80
C LEU A 28 9.93 2.56 -16.40
N LEU A 29 9.38 3.65 -15.89
CA LEU A 29 9.81 5.00 -16.24
C LEU A 29 10.88 5.46 -15.23
N ILE A 30 12.10 5.67 -15.72
CA ILE A 30 13.23 6.08 -14.88
C ILE A 30 13.33 7.60 -14.95
N LEU A 31 13.22 8.24 -13.78
CA LEU A 31 13.30 9.70 -13.62
C LEU A 31 14.57 10.10 -12.86
N ASP A 32 15.33 11.00 -13.46
CA ASP A 32 16.42 11.70 -12.77
C ASP A 32 15.95 13.13 -12.50
N ARG A 33 15.69 13.44 -11.22
CA ARG A 33 15.12 14.72 -10.81
C ARG A 33 16.09 15.90 -10.94
N GLU A 34 17.40 15.65 -10.83
CA GLU A 34 18.41 16.69 -10.99
C GLU A 34 18.59 17.08 -12.46
N LYS A 35 18.70 16.09 -13.33
CA LYS A 35 18.81 16.28 -14.78
C LYS A 35 17.48 16.56 -15.46
N ARG A 36 16.37 16.33 -14.77
CA ARG A 36 15.00 16.38 -15.32
C ARG A 36 14.87 15.51 -16.58
N SER A 37 15.45 14.33 -16.54
CA SER A 37 15.42 13.36 -17.65
C SER A 37 14.50 12.18 -17.34
N MET A 38 13.93 11.62 -18.40
CA MET A 38 13.04 10.46 -18.37
C MET A 38 13.56 9.41 -19.35
N VAL A 39 13.59 8.16 -18.93
CA VAL A 39 13.97 7.01 -19.76
C VAL A 39 12.93 5.90 -19.61
N ASP A 40 12.37 5.48 -20.74
CA ASP A 40 11.47 4.32 -20.78
C ASP A 40 12.28 3.02 -20.74
N SER A 41 11.85 2.10 -19.85
CA SER A 41 12.50 0.81 -19.64
C SER A 41 11.47 -0.25 -19.22
N HIS A 42 11.93 -1.37 -18.70
CA HIS A 42 11.13 -2.42 -18.09
C HIS A 42 11.62 -2.72 -16.69
N PHE A 43 10.74 -3.28 -15.86
CA PHE A 43 11.00 -3.40 -14.42
C PHE A 43 12.17 -4.34 -14.09
N ASP A 44 12.39 -5.38 -14.88
CA ASP A 44 13.54 -6.28 -14.73
C ASP A 44 14.90 -5.56 -14.84
N HIS A 45 14.93 -4.36 -15.43
CA HIS A 45 16.10 -3.48 -15.49
C HIS A 45 16.26 -2.55 -14.28
N ILE A 46 15.40 -2.62 -13.28
CA ILE A 46 15.56 -1.81 -12.06
C ILE A 46 16.91 -2.06 -11.38
N ILE A 47 17.43 -3.26 -11.52
CA ILE A 47 18.75 -3.65 -10.99
C ILE A 47 19.87 -2.73 -11.51
N ASP A 48 19.75 -2.20 -12.72
CA ASP A 48 20.74 -1.28 -13.31
C ASP A 48 20.75 0.09 -12.65
N GLN A 49 19.69 0.42 -11.91
CA GLN A 49 19.57 1.67 -11.14
C GLN A 49 20.10 1.55 -9.71
N LEU A 50 20.44 0.35 -9.27
CA LEU A 50 20.91 0.05 -7.92
C LEU A 50 22.42 -0.18 -7.93
N ASN A 51 23.11 0.32 -6.90
CA ASN A 51 24.53 0.20 -6.76
C ASN A 51 24.89 -0.76 -5.61
N PRO A 52 26.02 -1.50 -5.70
CA PRO A 52 26.54 -2.21 -4.54
C PRO A 52 26.67 -1.28 -3.33
N GLY A 53 26.21 -1.72 -2.17
CA GLY A 53 26.18 -0.91 -0.95
C GLY A 53 24.89 -0.14 -0.71
N ASP A 54 23.98 -0.06 -1.68
CA ASP A 54 22.63 0.47 -1.47
C ASP A 54 21.79 -0.49 -0.61
N ALA A 55 20.74 0.02 0.01
CA ALA A 55 19.67 -0.77 0.60
C ALA A 55 18.37 -0.59 -0.19
N LEU A 56 17.71 -1.70 -0.48
CA LEU A 56 16.36 -1.74 -1.03
C LEU A 56 15.39 -2.07 0.10
N VAL A 57 14.51 -1.13 0.43
CA VAL A 57 13.63 -1.23 1.59
C VAL A 57 12.21 -1.52 1.15
N MET A 58 11.66 -2.64 1.60
CA MET A 58 10.39 -3.19 1.16
C MET A 58 9.44 -3.41 2.34
N ASN A 59 8.15 -3.26 2.07
CA ASN A 59 7.09 -3.52 3.04
C ASN A 59 6.62 -4.98 2.94
N ASN A 60 6.86 -5.76 3.98
CA ASN A 60 6.56 -7.20 4.03
C ASN A 60 5.15 -7.52 4.55
N THR A 61 4.26 -6.55 4.60
CA THR A 61 2.89 -6.80 5.03
C THR A 61 2.18 -7.79 4.10
N ARG A 62 1.30 -8.61 4.70
CA ARG A 62 0.46 -9.56 3.98
C ARG A 62 -1.01 -9.15 4.08
N VAL A 63 -1.70 -9.16 2.95
CA VAL A 63 -3.13 -8.83 2.89
C VAL A 63 -3.94 -9.98 3.45
N LEU A 64 -4.87 -9.65 4.34
CA LEU A 64 -5.88 -10.59 4.83
C LEU A 64 -7.02 -10.74 3.81
N PRO A 65 -7.59 -11.94 3.65
CA PRO A 65 -8.83 -12.11 2.88
C PRO A 65 -10.01 -11.54 3.68
N ALA A 66 -10.01 -10.22 3.82
CA ALA A 66 -10.77 -9.46 4.80
C ALA A 66 -12.22 -9.18 4.41
N ARG A 67 -12.64 -9.55 3.20
CA ARG A 67 -14.01 -9.38 2.72
C ARG A 67 -14.82 -10.64 2.97
N LEU A 68 -15.83 -10.53 3.83
CA LEU A 68 -16.70 -11.64 4.22
C LEU A 68 -18.11 -11.40 3.71
N TYR A 69 -18.68 -12.41 3.07
CA TYR A 69 -20.09 -12.44 2.68
C TYR A 69 -20.86 -13.40 3.58
N GLY A 70 -21.89 -12.90 4.21
CA GLY A 70 -22.70 -13.64 5.14
C GLY A 70 -24.17 -13.31 5.06
N TYR A 71 -24.91 -13.72 6.03
CA TYR A 71 -26.35 -13.53 6.13
C TYR A 71 -26.81 -13.37 7.57
N LYS A 72 -27.94 -12.70 7.75
CA LYS A 72 -28.64 -12.67 9.03
C LYS A 72 -29.43 -13.98 9.17
N PRO A 73 -29.17 -14.82 10.19
CA PRO A 73 -29.87 -16.11 10.34
C PRO A 73 -31.39 -15.99 10.41
N GLU A 74 -31.92 -14.91 10.99
CA GLU A 74 -33.36 -14.71 11.17
C GLU A 74 -34.10 -14.37 9.87
N THR A 75 -33.46 -13.63 8.97
CA THR A 75 -34.13 -13.07 7.77
C THR A 75 -33.52 -13.55 6.47
N MET A 76 -32.40 -14.25 6.51
CA MET A 76 -31.58 -14.63 5.35
C MET A 76 -31.11 -13.43 4.50
N GLY A 77 -31.15 -12.23 5.07
CA GLY A 77 -30.68 -11.03 4.42
C GLY A 77 -29.15 -11.05 4.23
N HIS A 78 -28.70 -10.80 3.01
CA HIS A 78 -27.27 -10.76 2.69
C HIS A 78 -26.56 -9.62 3.40
N VAL A 79 -25.35 -9.90 3.87
CA VAL A 79 -24.46 -8.95 4.55
C VAL A 79 -23.04 -9.10 4.02
N GLU A 80 -22.39 -7.97 3.79
CA GLU A 80 -20.95 -7.90 3.52
C GLU A 80 -20.28 -7.22 4.70
N LEU A 81 -19.23 -7.83 5.23
CA LEU A 81 -18.32 -7.20 6.18
C LEU A 81 -16.92 -7.13 5.58
N LEU A 82 -16.30 -5.97 5.70
CA LEU A 82 -14.91 -5.76 5.32
C LEU A 82 -14.10 -5.42 6.58
N LEU A 83 -13.22 -6.32 6.97
CA LEU A 83 -12.37 -6.17 8.15
C LEU A 83 -11.33 -5.08 7.93
N LEU A 84 -11.25 -4.14 8.89
CA LEU A 84 -10.31 -3.02 8.82
C LEU A 84 -9.17 -3.15 9.83
N LYS A 85 -9.51 -3.40 11.09
CA LYS A 85 -8.56 -3.37 12.19
C LYS A 85 -9.04 -4.24 13.33
N ASN A 86 -8.15 -5.07 13.86
CA ASN A 86 -8.39 -5.71 15.17
C ASN A 86 -8.31 -4.65 16.26
N THR A 87 -9.33 -4.57 17.09
CA THR A 87 -9.39 -3.60 18.18
C THR A 87 -8.99 -4.23 19.51
N GLN A 88 -9.50 -5.43 19.80
CA GLN A 88 -9.21 -6.14 21.05
C GLN A 88 -9.69 -7.59 20.94
N GLY A 89 -8.82 -8.57 21.19
CA GLY A 89 -9.21 -9.99 21.15
C GLY A 89 -9.87 -10.36 19.83
N ASP A 90 -11.11 -10.84 19.89
CA ASP A 90 -11.91 -11.19 18.71
C ASP A 90 -12.77 -10.03 18.18
N GLN A 91 -12.57 -8.83 18.69
CA GLN A 91 -13.27 -7.63 18.23
C GLN A 91 -12.52 -6.95 17.09
N TRP A 92 -13.28 -6.59 16.06
CA TRP A 92 -12.77 -5.95 14.87
C TRP A 92 -13.63 -4.75 14.46
N GLU A 93 -12.96 -3.69 14.06
CA GLU A 93 -13.58 -2.64 13.29
C GLU A 93 -13.78 -3.14 11.86
N VAL A 94 -15.00 -2.97 11.34
CA VAL A 94 -15.38 -3.41 9.99
C VAL A 94 -16.21 -2.34 9.29
N LEU A 95 -16.21 -2.35 7.97
CA LEU A 95 -17.25 -1.70 7.17
C LEU A 95 -18.35 -2.72 6.88
N ALA A 96 -19.58 -2.34 7.09
CA ALA A 96 -20.74 -3.21 6.94
C ALA A 96 -21.68 -2.73 5.83
N LYS A 97 -22.19 -3.66 5.04
CA LYS A 97 -23.15 -3.38 4.00
C LYS A 97 -24.27 -4.44 3.97
N PRO A 98 -25.55 -4.07 4.10
CA PRO A 98 -26.09 -2.72 4.34
C PRO A 98 -25.98 -2.29 5.81
N ALA A 99 -25.27 -1.22 6.09
CA ALA A 99 -25.00 -0.78 7.45
C ALA A 99 -26.25 -0.44 8.28
N LYS A 100 -27.25 0.20 7.66
CA LYS A 100 -28.48 0.66 8.33
C LYS A 100 -29.28 -0.47 9.00
N ARG A 101 -29.11 -1.70 8.52
CA ARG A 101 -29.84 -2.89 9.02
C ARG A 101 -29.07 -3.69 10.05
N LEU A 102 -27.84 -3.27 10.37
CA LEU A 102 -26.96 -3.95 11.31
C LEU A 102 -26.80 -3.12 12.58
N LYS A 103 -27.74 -3.35 13.49
CA LYS A 103 -27.80 -2.69 14.80
C LYS A 103 -27.05 -3.51 15.86
N VAL A 104 -26.68 -2.87 16.96
CA VAL A 104 -26.05 -3.55 18.12
C VAL A 104 -26.89 -4.77 18.50
N GLY A 105 -26.23 -5.90 18.75
CA GLY A 105 -26.85 -7.19 19.07
C GLY A 105 -27.23 -8.04 17.86
N THR A 106 -27.19 -7.50 16.65
CA THR A 106 -27.43 -8.28 15.43
C THR A 106 -26.29 -9.27 15.21
N THR A 107 -26.63 -10.51 14.90
CA THR A 107 -25.67 -11.56 14.54
C THR A 107 -25.71 -11.81 13.02
N VAL A 108 -24.52 -11.97 12.44
CA VAL A 108 -24.31 -12.34 11.03
C VAL A 108 -23.56 -13.67 11.00
N ALA A 109 -23.99 -14.60 10.16
CA ALA A 109 -23.35 -15.89 9.97
C ALA A 109 -22.64 -15.96 8.62
N PHE A 110 -21.50 -16.64 8.57
CA PHE A 110 -20.68 -16.83 7.38
C PHE A 110 -20.47 -18.33 7.13
N GLY A 111 -20.47 -18.71 5.84
CA GLY A 111 -20.37 -20.10 5.43
C GLY A 111 -21.56 -20.91 5.95
N ASP A 112 -21.28 -22.00 6.61
CA ASP A 112 -22.26 -22.89 7.25
C ASP A 112 -22.52 -22.52 8.74
N GLY A 113 -22.15 -21.31 9.14
CA GLY A 113 -22.25 -20.84 10.53
C GLY A 113 -20.99 -21.08 11.36
N ARG A 114 -19.92 -21.60 10.77
CA ARG A 114 -18.62 -21.80 11.48
C ARG A 114 -17.96 -20.51 11.93
N LEU A 115 -18.34 -19.39 11.38
CA LEU A 115 -17.97 -18.05 11.79
C LEU A 115 -19.24 -17.22 11.97
N THR A 116 -19.34 -16.55 13.10
CA THR A 116 -20.42 -15.58 13.34
C THR A 116 -19.82 -14.26 13.84
N ALA A 117 -20.47 -13.16 13.53
CA ALA A 117 -20.12 -11.83 14.02
C ALA A 117 -21.34 -11.20 14.70
N THR A 118 -21.15 -10.69 15.90
CA THR A 118 -22.18 -9.92 16.61
C THR A 118 -21.79 -8.46 16.64
N ILE A 119 -22.72 -7.58 16.26
CA ILE A 119 -22.50 -6.13 16.28
C ILE A 119 -22.44 -5.66 17.74
N VAL A 120 -21.30 -5.08 18.11
CA VAL A 120 -21.06 -4.57 19.47
C VAL A 120 -21.26 -3.07 19.55
N GLU A 121 -20.85 -2.33 18.50
CA GLU A 121 -20.94 -0.88 18.43
C GLU A 121 -21.22 -0.41 17.01
N GLU A 122 -22.00 0.66 16.87
CA GLU A 122 -22.22 1.34 15.60
C GLU A 122 -21.26 2.54 15.49
N LEU A 123 -20.51 2.60 14.42
CA LEU A 123 -19.62 3.71 14.09
C LEU A 123 -20.18 4.53 12.91
N GLU A 124 -19.56 5.68 12.64
CA GLU A 124 -19.93 6.52 11.52
C GLU A 124 -19.59 5.86 10.16
N HIS A 125 -20.20 6.37 9.08
CA HIS A 125 -19.92 6.00 7.70
C HIS A 125 -20.03 4.49 7.38
N GLY A 126 -20.93 3.79 8.06
CA GLY A 126 -21.15 2.35 7.87
C GLY A 126 -20.18 1.46 8.65
N GLY A 127 -19.36 2.05 9.51
CA GLY A 127 -18.46 1.33 10.41
C GLY A 127 -19.22 0.59 11.52
N ARG A 128 -18.66 -0.52 11.95
CA ARG A 128 -19.14 -1.33 13.10
C ARG A 128 -17.96 -1.88 13.87
N ILE A 129 -18.11 -2.06 15.16
CA ILE A 129 -17.30 -2.99 15.91
C ILE A 129 -18.10 -4.29 16.00
N VAL A 130 -17.47 -5.38 15.61
CA VAL A 130 -18.05 -6.72 15.70
C VAL A 130 -17.19 -7.62 16.58
N GLU A 131 -17.81 -8.56 17.24
CA GLU A 131 -17.14 -9.63 17.95
C GLU A 131 -17.36 -10.96 17.22
N PHE A 132 -16.25 -11.58 16.78
CA PHE A 132 -16.29 -12.86 16.10
C PHE A 132 -16.36 -14.03 17.07
N SER A 133 -17.13 -15.04 16.69
CA SER A 133 -17.17 -16.35 17.37
C SER A 133 -16.92 -17.45 16.35
N TYR A 134 -15.99 -18.36 16.67
CA TYR A 134 -15.51 -19.42 15.80
C TYR A 134 -14.82 -20.51 16.61
N GLU A 135 -14.55 -21.64 15.99
CA GLU A 135 -13.71 -22.69 16.55
C GLU A 135 -12.35 -22.76 15.82
N GLY A 136 -11.28 -22.99 16.55
CA GLY A 136 -9.93 -23.14 16.00
C GLY A 136 -9.17 -21.80 15.90
N ILE A 137 -8.44 -21.62 14.79
CA ILE A 137 -7.60 -20.45 14.57
C ILE A 137 -8.34 -19.47 13.63
N PHE A 138 -8.50 -18.23 14.08
CA PHE A 138 -9.25 -17.21 13.33
C PHE A 138 -8.74 -17.01 11.91
N LEU A 139 -7.43 -16.92 11.70
CA LEU A 139 -6.85 -16.71 10.37
C LEU A 139 -7.17 -17.88 9.42
N GLU A 140 -7.16 -19.11 9.88
CA GLU A 140 -7.54 -20.28 9.06
C GLU A 140 -9.01 -20.25 8.66
N VAL A 141 -9.88 -19.86 9.58
CA VAL A 141 -11.31 -19.70 9.33
C VAL A 141 -11.52 -18.55 8.32
N LEU A 142 -10.84 -17.43 8.51
CA LEU A 142 -10.90 -16.28 7.62
C LEU A 142 -10.41 -16.63 6.20
N GLU A 143 -9.30 -17.34 6.08
CA GLU A 143 -8.78 -17.80 4.78
C GLU A 143 -9.75 -18.72 4.04
N SER A 144 -10.50 -19.54 4.77
CA SER A 144 -11.48 -20.46 4.18
C SER A 144 -12.75 -19.77 3.67
N LEU A 145 -13.12 -18.63 4.26
CA LEU A 145 -14.40 -17.94 4.00
C LEU A 145 -14.23 -16.57 3.34
N GLY A 146 -13.10 -15.90 3.58
CA GLY A 146 -12.87 -14.54 3.13
C GLY A 146 -12.42 -14.44 1.68
N GLU A 147 -12.66 -13.29 1.08
CA GLU A 147 -12.16 -12.91 -0.24
C GLU A 147 -11.16 -11.77 -0.13
N MET A 148 -10.24 -11.69 -1.10
CA MET A 148 -9.26 -10.61 -1.16
C MET A 148 -9.96 -9.27 -1.39
N PRO A 149 -9.67 -8.25 -0.57
CA PRO A 149 -10.31 -6.94 -0.67
C PRO A 149 -9.69 -6.10 -1.78
N LEU A 150 -9.95 -6.46 -3.04
CA LEU A 150 -9.45 -5.69 -4.19
C LEU A 150 -9.97 -4.24 -4.15
N PRO A 151 -9.18 -3.28 -4.64
CA PRO A 151 -9.59 -1.90 -4.76
C PRO A 151 -10.89 -1.75 -5.57
N PRO A 152 -11.70 -0.71 -5.29
CA PRO A 152 -13.02 -0.56 -5.92
C PRO A 152 -12.98 -0.31 -7.44
N TYR A 153 -11.85 0.10 -7.99
CA TYR A 153 -11.66 0.31 -9.43
C TYR A 153 -11.28 -0.97 -10.20
N ILE A 154 -11.02 -2.08 -9.50
CA ILE A 154 -10.81 -3.39 -10.11
C ILE A 154 -12.13 -4.12 -10.12
N HIS A 155 -12.64 -4.40 -11.32
CA HIS A 155 -13.91 -5.07 -11.54
C HIS A 155 -13.74 -6.53 -11.96
N GLU A 156 -12.52 -6.88 -12.41
CA GLU A 156 -12.20 -8.25 -12.80
C GLU A 156 -11.93 -9.14 -11.57
N LYS A 157 -12.38 -10.38 -11.65
CA LYS A 157 -12.13 -11.37 -10.60
C LYS A 157 -10.69 -11.85 -10.68
N LEU A 158 -10.01 -11.82 -9.56
CA LEU A 158 -8.66 -12.35 -9.45
C LEU A 158 -8.70 -13.90 -9.35
N GLU A 159 -8.12 -14.58 -10.31
CA GLU A 159 -8.07 -16.05 -10.35
C GLU A 159 -7.13 -16.63 -9.30
N ASP A 160 -5.95 -16.01 -9.16
CA ASP A 160 -4.94 -16.39 -8.19
C ASP A 160 -4.78 -15.30 -7.11
N ARG A 161 -5.15 -15.63 -5.88
CA ARG A 161 -5.07 -14.72 -4.71
C ARG A 161 -3.65 -14.26 -4.42
N GLU A 162 -2.65 -15.10 -4.66
CA GLU A 162 -1.23 -14.74 -4.43
C GLU A 162 -0.72 -13.66 -5.39
N ARG A 163 -1.44 -13.40 -6.48
CA ARG A 163 -1.13 -12.26 -7.36
C ARG A 163 -1.42 -10.90 -6.71
N TYR A 164 -2.24 -10.87 -5.64
CA TYR A 164 -2.46 -9.68 -4.78
C TYR A 164 -1.65 -9.76 -3.48
N GLN A 165 -0.46 -10.37 -3.56
CA GLN A 165 0.55 -10.43 -2.52
C GLN A 165 1.92 -10.21 -3.15
N THR A 166 2.83 -9.54 -2.43
CA THR A 166 4.25 -9.53 -2.82
C THR A 166 4.87 -10.91 -2.59
N VAL A 167 5.94 -11.23 -3.30
CA VAL A 167 6.64 -12.52 -3.13
C VAL A 167 7.32 -12.66 -1.77
N TYR A 168 7.46 -11.55 -1.04
CA TYR A 168 8.03 -11.48 0.31
C TYR A 168 7.00 -11.17 1.39
N ALA A 169 5.71 -11.21 1.08
CA ALA A 169 4.64 -10.96 2.06
C ALA A 169 4.70 -11.96 3.22
N LYS A 170 4.74 -11.46 4.44
CA LYS A 170 4.93 -12.26 5.65
C LYS A 170 4.00 -11.88 6.80
N GLU A 171 3.95 -10.60 7.17
CA GLU A 171 3.27 -10.12 8.37
C GLU A 171 1.79 -9.80 8.06
N ASN A 172 0.88 -10.65 8.53
CA ASN A 172 -0.56 -10.49 8.34
C ASN A 172 -1.09 -9.22 9.00
N GLY A 173 -2.02 -8.52 8.33
CA GLY A 173 -2.69 -7.37 8.92
C GLY A 173 -3.12 -6.27 7.95
N SER A 174 -2.78 -6.37 6.68
CA SER A 174 -3.14 -5.35 5.69
C SER A 174 -4.53 -5.57 5.08
N ALA A 175 -5.21 -4.47 4.83
CA ALA A 175 -6.43 -4.42 4.01
C ALA A 175 -6.14 -4.24 2.51
N ALA A 176 -4.92 -3.82 2.16
CA ALA A 176 -4.47 -3.65 0.77
C ALA A 176 -3.00 -4.03 0.62
N VAL A 177 -2.63 -4.45 -0.58
CA VAL A 177 -1.23 -4.78 -0.89
C VAL A 177 -0.39 -3.52 -1.12
N PRO A 178 0.88 -3.50 -0.69
CA PRO A 178 1.83 -2.47 -1.11
C PRO A 178 2.23 -2.70 -2.58
N THR A 179 1.50 -2.07 -3.49
CA THR A 179 1.46 -2.42 -4.92
C THR A 179 2.80 -2.29 -5.65
N ALA A 180 3.66 -1.37 -5.24
CA ALA A 180 5.00 -1.23 -5.84
C ALA A 180 5.87 -2.49 -5.68
N GLY A 181 5.62 -3.27 -4.65
CA GLY A 181 6.30 -4.54 -4.42
C GLY A 181 5.85 -5.68 -5.32
N LEU A 182 4.68 -5.56 -5.96
CA LEU A 182 4.13 -6.60 -6.83
C LEU A 182 4.98 -6.88 -8.08
N HIS A 183 5.81 -5.93 -8.50
CA HIS A 183 6.68 -6.08 -9.66
C HIS A 183 7.88 -7.00 -9.43
N PHE A 184 8.28 -7.23 -8.18
CA PHE A 184 9.43 -8.05 -7.86
C PHE A 184 9.11 -9.54 -7.95
N THR A 185 10.00 -10.27 -8.62
CA THR A 185 10.07 -11.73 -8.58
C THR A 185 11.14 -12.14 -7.58
N GLN A 186 11.09 -13.38 -7.10
CA GLN A 186 12.14 -13.92 -6.23
C GLN A 186 13.50 -13.93 -6.94
N GLU A 187 13.51 -14.26 -8.23
CA GLU A 187 14.73 -14.29 -9.06
C GLU A 187 15.37 -12.90 -9.19
N LEU A 188 14.55 -11.85 -9.40
CA LEU A 188 15.03 -10.47 -9.47
C LEU A 188 15.64 -10.02 -8.14
N LEU A 189 14.98 -10.32 -7.01
CA LEU A 189 15.49 -10.00 -5.68
C LEU A 189 16.83 -10.70 -5.39
N GLU A 190 16.96 -11.96 -5.76
CA GLU A 190 18.23 -12.72 -5.62
C GLU A 190 19.37 -12.10 -6.44
N LYS A 191 19.09 -11.66 -7.67
CA LYS A 191 20.07 -10.94 -8.50
C LYS A 191 20.47 -9.58 -7.90
N ILE A 192 19.52 -8.86 -7.35
CA ILE A 192 19.76 -7.57 -6.68
C ILE A 192 20.66 -7.78 -5.45
N GLU A 193 20.37 -8.77 -4.63
CA GLU A 193 21.19 -9.12 -3.46
C GLU A 193 22.60 -9.55 -3.87
N ALA A 194 22.71 -10.39 -4.92
CA ALA A 194 24.00 -10.83 -5.47
C ALA A 194 24.85 -9.66 -6.02
N LYS A 195 24.24 -8.58 -6.46
CA LYS A 195 24.92 -7.34 -6.86
C LYS A 195 25.56 -6.58 -5.67
N GLY A 196 25.19 -6.90 -4.44
CA GLY A 196 25.68 -6.23 -3.23
C GLY A 196 24.70 -5.21 -2.65
N VAL A 197 23.43 -5.26 -3.05
CA VAL A 197 22.36 -4.44 -2.48
C VAL A 197 21.77 -5.16 -1.28
N LYS A 198 21.61 -4.45 -0.16
CA LYS A 198 20.97 -5.01 1.05
C LYS A 198 19.47 -5.02 0.87
N LEU A 199 18.83 -6.16 1.03
CA LEU A 199 17.38 -6.27 1.09
C LEU A 199 16.94 -6.10 2.55
N VAL A 200 16.16 -5.05 2.81
CA VAL A 200 15.71 -4.70 4.16
C VAL A 200 14.19 -4.60 4.18
N TYR A 201 13.57 -5.20 5.18
CA TYR A 201 12.11 -5.23 5.32
C TYR A 201 11.65 -4.41 6.52
N LEU A 202 10.57 -3.70 6.32
CA LEU A 202 9.76 -3.09 7.36
C LEU A 202 8.33 -3.58 7.22
N THR A 203 7.48 -3.25 8.16
CA THR A 203 6.06 -3.57 8.10
C THR A 203 5.25 -2.29 8.23
N LEU A 204 4.33 -2.06 7.31
CA LEU A 204 3.24 -1.10 7.45
C LEU A 204 1.97 -1.78 6.97
N HIS A 205 0.98 -1.88 7.84
CA HIS A 205 -0.32 -2.44 7.49
C HIS A 205 -1.16 -1.40 6.79
N VAL A 206 -1.35 -1.60 5.48
CA VAL A 206 -2.07 -0.66 4.62
C VAL A 206 -3.55 -0.71 4.94
N GLY A 207 -4.12 0.45 5.27
CA GLY A 207 -5.55 0.62 5.51
C GLY A 207 -6.32 1.00 4.24
N LEU A 208 -7.65 0.87 4.28
CA LEU A 208 -8.54 1.23 3.16
C LEU A 208 -8.56 2.73 2.87
N GLY A 209 -8.10 3.55 3.78
CA GLY A 209 -7.97 4.99 3.57
C GLY A 209 -7.13 5.36 2.35
N THR A 210 -6.21 4.48 1.94
CA THR A 210 -5.40 4.64 0.73
C THR A 210 -6.25 4.81 -0.54
N PHE A 211 -7.46 4.25 -0.56
CA PHE A 211 -8.37 4.33 -1.71
C PHE A 211 -9.40 5.46 -1.60
N ARG A 212 -9.39 6.23 -0.50
CA ARG A 212 -10.28 7.38 -0.36
C ARG A 212 -9.71 8.56 -1.15
N PRO A 213 -10.51 9.18 -2.04
CA PRO A 213 -10.08 10.37 -2.74
C PRO A 213 -9.93 11.55 -1.76
N VAL A 214 -9.05 12.48 -2.10
CA VAL A 214 -8.98 13.77 -1.40
C VAL A 214 -10.25 14.54 -1.73
N SER A 215 -11.02 14.88 -0.72
CA SER A 215 -12.34 15.52 -0.86
C SER A 215 -12.32 17.03 -0.60
N VAL A 216 -11.16 17.60 -0.26
CA VAL A 216 -10.97 19.01 0.06
C VAL A 216 -10.28 19.75 -1.09
N ASP A 217 -10.59 21.03 -1.27
CA ASP A 217 -9.96 21.86 -2.30
C ASP A 217 -8.56 22.33 -1.86
N ASN A 218 -8.41 22.68 -0.59
CA ASN A 218 -7.11 23.04 -0.03
C ASN A 218 -6.43 21.80 0.56
N VAL A 219 -5.26 21.46 0.03
CA VAL A 219 -4.47 20.30 0.46
C VAL A 219 -4.17 20.30 1.96
N ASP A 220 -4.00 21.48 2.57
CA ASP A 220 -3.68 21.61 3.99
C ASP A 220 -4.84 21.21 4.92
N GLU A 221 -6.05 21.12 4.40
CA GLU A 221 -7.25 20.68 5.14
C GLU A 221 -7.48 19.16 5.09
N HIS A 222 -6.66 18.46 4.29
CA HIS A 222 -6.78 17.00 4.19
C HIS A 222 -6.18 16.31 5.43
N GLU A 223 -6.96 15.44 6.05
CA GLU A 223 -6.53 14.59 7.16
C GLU A 223 -6.14 13.20 6.65
N MET A 224 -4.88 12.84 6.88
CA MET A 224 -4.38 11.51 6.57
C MET A 224 -4.88 10.50 7.61
N HIS A 225 -5.29 9.33 7.12
CA HIS A 225 -5.59 8.19 7.97
C HIS A 225 -4.31 7.64 8.63
N SER A 226 -4.47 7.03 9.81
CA SER A 226 -3.37 6.41 10.54
C SER A 226 -3.20 4.95 10.13
N GLU A 227 -1.95 4.52 9.97
CA GLU A 227 -1.58 3.15 9.66
C GLU A 227 -0.46 2.68 10.61
N PHE A 228 -0.55 1.42 11.02
CA PHE A 228 0.42 0.82 11.92
C PHE A 228 1.70 0.43 11.18
N TYR A 229 2.84 0.80 11.74
CA TYR A 229 4.16 0.44 11.22
C TYR A 229 5.04 -0.21 12.28
N ASN A 230 6.04 -0.96 11.81
CA ASN A 230 7.10 -1.52 12.63
C ASN A 230 8.43 -1.57 11.87
N LEU A 231 9.49 -1.14 12.51
CA LEU A 231 10.87 -1.30 12.06
C LEU A 231 11.67 -2.01 13.15
N SER A 232 12.29 -3.13 12.82
CA SER A 232 13.13 -3.89 13.76
C SER A 232 14.45 -3.18 14.05
N ALA A 233 15.08 -3.51 15.19
CA ALA A 233 16.41 -3.01 15.53
C ALA A 233 17.47 -3.42 14.50
N GLU A 234 17.41 -4.65 13.98
CA GLU A 234 18.32 -5.15 12.95
C GLU A 234 18.18 -4.35 11.65
N ALA A 235 16.96 -4.10 11.20
CA ALA A 235 16.68 -3.30 10.00
C ALA A 235 17.18 -1.86 10.18
N ALA A 236 16.91 -1.21 11.30
CA ALA A 236 17.37 0.13 11.60
C ALA A 236 18.89 0.22 11.59
N GLN A 237 19.57 -0.72 12.24
CA GLN A 237 21.04 -0.78 12.26
C GLN A 237 21.63 -0.96 10.87
N THR A 238 21.09 -1.87 10.05
CA THR A 238 21.55 -2.10 8.69
C THR A 238 21.41 -0.83 7.83
N LEU A 239 20.29 -0.14 7.93
CA LEU A 239 20.04 1.08 7.15
C LEU A 239 20.95 2.24 7.59
N ASN A 240 21.19 2.40 8.89
CA ASN A 240 22.15 3.39 9.38
C ASN A 240 23.57 3.10 8.87
N GLN A 241 24.00 1.83 8.86
CA GLN A 241 25.31 1.43 8.33
C GLN A 241 25.42 1.72 6.83
N VAL A 242 24.37 1.48 6.06
CA VAL A 242 24.32 1.81 4.62
C VAL A 242 24.52 3.31 4.41
N LYS A 243 23.82 4.14 5.15
CA LYS A 243 23.98 5.61 5.08
C LYS A 243 25.39 6.05 5.47
N GLU A 244 25.93 5.55 6.56
CA GLU A 244 27.28 5.87 7.06
C GLU A 244 28.38 5.45 6.07
N SER A 245 28.15 4.39 5.30
CA SER A 245 29.05 3.90 4.25
C SER A 245 28.89 4.59 2.90
N GLY A 246 28.02 5.60 2.80
CA GLY A 246 27.77 6.34 1.57
C GLY A 246 26.82 5.66 0.58
N GLY A 247 26.17 4.57 0.98
CA GLY A 247 25.11 3.93 0.22
C GLY A 247 23.80 4.69 0.27
N ARG A 248 22.90 4.38 -0.67
CA ARG A 248 21.57 5.00 -0.75
C ARG A 248 20.52 4.14 -0.06
N ILE A 249 19.51 4.79 0.49
CA ILE A 249 18.28 4.17 0.96
C ILE A 249 17.27 4.29 -0.18
N VAL A 250 16.97 3.17 -0.83
CA VAL A 250 16.03 3.07 -1.95
C VAL A 250 14.76 2.40 -1.46
N ALA A 251 13.67 3.16 -1.41
CA ALA A 251 12.39 2.66 -0.93
C ALA A 251 11.57 2.02 -2.07
N VAL A 252 10.88 0.94 -1.77
CA VAL A 252 9.87 0.35 -2.63
C VAL A 252 8.49 0.70 -2.11
N GLY A 253 7.80 1.57 -2.83
CA GLY A 253 6.45 2.02 -2.52
C GLY A 253 6.35 3.15 -1.52
N THR A 254 5.23 3.84 -1.57
CA THR A 254 4.93 4.99 -0.71
C THR A 254 4.80 4.59 0.77
N THR A 255 4.40 3.35 1.06
CA THR A 255 4.31 2.83 2.43
C THR A 255 5.68 2.72 3.10
N SER A 256 6.70 2.27 2.36
CA SER A 256 8.08 2.24 2.84
C SER A 256 8.62 3.65 3.06
N ILE A 257 8.35 4.58 2.14
CA ILE A 257 8.73 5.99 2.27
C ILE A 257 8.12 6.60 3.55
N ARG A 258 6.82 6.42 3.73
CA ARG A 258 6.09 7.01 4.86
C ARG A 258 6.58 6.45 6.20
N THR A 259 6.89 5.18 6.27
CA THR A 259 7.46 4.56 7.48
C THR A 259 8.85 5.12 7.78
N LEU A 260 9.75 5.11 6.80
CA LEU A 260 11.13 5.58 6.96
C LEU A 260 11.17 7.06 7.34
N GLU A 261 10.37 7.90 6.69
CA GLU A 261 10.34 9.34 6.96
C GLU A 261 9.68 9.65 8.32
N THR A 262 8.69 8.89 8.74
CA THR A 262 8.11 9.00 10.09
C THR A 262 9.16 8.76 11.16
N ILE A 263 9.92 7.68 11.04
CA ILE A 263 10.98 7.34 11.99
C ILE A 263 12.13 8.34 11.90
N GLY A 264 12.54 8.72 10.69
CA GLY A 264 13.59 9.72 10.47
C GLY A 264 13.25 11.08 11.08
N ASN A 265 12.01 11.51 11.04
CA ASN A 265 11.55 12.74 11.70
C ASN A 265 11.57 12.61 13.23
N LYS A 266 11.19 11.45 13.74
CA LYS A 266 11.14 11.17 15.18
C LYS A 266 12.52 11.15 15.83
N PHE A 267 13.54 10.64 15.13
CA PHE A 267 14.91 10.46 15.62
C PHE A 267 15.94 11.33 14.88
N ASP A 268 15.52 12.46 14.39
CA ASP A 268 16.38 13.49 13.78
C ASP A 268 17.33 12.99 12.66
N GLY A 269 16.77 12.23 11.73
CA GLY A 269 17.49 11.70 10.56
C GLY A 269 18.21 10.38 10.80
N ARG A 270 18.12 9.82 12.00
CA ARG A 270 18.59 8.48 12.34
C ARG A 270 17.42 7.50 12.39
N LEU A 271 17.67 6.25 12.07
CA LEU A 271 16.69 5.18 12.22
C LEU A 271 16.93 4.41 13.51
N GLU A 272 15.86 4.16 14.24
CA GLU A 272 15.83 3.37 15.48
C GLU A 272 14.75 2.30 15.35
N ALA A 273 14.86 1.23 16.14
CA ALA A 273 13.75 0.29 16.31
C ALA A 273 12.52 1.06 16.81
N ASP A 274 11.45 1.00 16.07
CA ASP A 274 10.23 1.75 16.40
C ASP A 274 8.98 1.05 15.88
N SER A 275 7.89 1.27 16.58
CA SER A 275 6.59 0.71 16.29
C SER A 275 5.52 1.70 16.71
N GLY A 276 4.52 1.91 15.89
CA GLY A 276 3.48 2.86 16.21
C GLY A 276 2.55 3.14 15.04
N TRP A 277 1.89 4.28 15.10
CA TRP A 277 0.92 4.71 14.10
C TRP A 277 1.45 5.95 13.39
N THR A 278 1.36 5.97 12.05
CA THR A 278 1.72 7.13 11.25
C THR A 278 0.53 7.65 10.49
N ASN A 279 0.38 8.97 10.50
CA ASN A 279 -0.51 9.74 9.64
C ASN A 279 0.28 10.78 8.83
N ILE A 280 1.55 10.53 8.60
CA ILE A 280 2.42 11.45 7.86
C ILE A 280 1.81 11.78 6.50
N PHE A 281 1.75 13.06 6.18
CA PHE A 281 1.32 13.57 4.90
C PHE A 281 2.50 14.25 4.19
N ILE A 282 3.10 13.54 3.24
CA ILE A 282 4.23 14.06 2.45
C ILE A 282 3.68 14.75 1.21
N LYS A 283 3.94 16.05 1.10
CA LYS A 283 3.50 16.93 0.03
C LYS A 283 4.59 17.94 -0.31
N PRO A 284 4.54 18.66 -1.42
CA PRO A 284 5.54 19.67 -1.78
C PRO A 284 5.85 20.64 -0.63
N GLY A 285 7.14 20.86 -0.39
CA GLY A 285 7.68 21.56 0.77
C GLY A 285 8.24 20.64 1.86
N TYR A 286 7.96 19.34 1.80
CA TYR A 286 8.54 18.35 2.70
C TYR A 286 10.03 18.11 2.39
N THR A 287 10.86 18.05 3.42
CA THR A 287 12.27 17.70 3.30
C THR A 287 12.49 16.24 3.68
N PHE A 288 12.90 15.43 2.70
CA PHE A 288 13.22 14.02 2.93
C PHE A 288 14.51 13.87 3.73
N ARG A 289 14.50 13.07 4.79
CA ARG A 289 15.63 12.84 5.68
C ARG A 289 16.29 11.48 5.48
N ILE A 290 15.55 10.50 4.99
CA ILE A 290 15.99 9.11 4.90
C ILE A 290 16.06 8.62 3.47
N VAL A 291 15.01 8.81 2.68
CA VAL A 291 14.87 8.21 1.35
C VAL A 291 15.67 9.00 0.31
N ASP A 292 16.56 8.29 -0.40
CA ASP A 292 17.41 8.86 -1.46
C ASP A 292 16.87 8.63 -2.86
N ALA A 293 16.15 7.53 -3.06
CA ALA A 293 15.49 7.15 -4.31
C ALA A 293 14.34 6.19 -3.99
N PHE A 294 13.41 6.02 -4.91
CA PHE A 294 12.33 5.06 -4.71
C PHE A 294 11.68 4.58 -6.00
N SER A 295 11.03 3.43 -5.90
CA SER A 295 10.13 2.87 -6.91
C SER A 295 8.69 2.95 -6.42
N THR A 296 7.78 3.32 -7.31
CA THR A 296 6.34 3.36 -7.03
C THR A 296 5.52 3.12 -8.30
N ASN A 297 4.25 2.78 -8.15
CA ASN A 297 3.32 2.73 -9.27
C ASN A 297 2.86 4.12 -9.68
N PHE A 298 2.23 4.23 -10.85
CA PHE A 298 1.52 5.44 -11.24
C PHE A 298 0.20 5.56 -10.48
N HIS A 299 -0.05 6.73 -9.92
CA HIS A 299 -1.17 7.01 -9.03
C HIS A 299 -2.28 7.80 -9.70
N LEU A 300 -3.45 7.88 -9.02
CA LEU A 300 -4.60 8.66 -9.50
C LEU A 300 -4.36 10.16 -9.48
N PRO A 301 -5.03 10.89 -10.39
CA PRO A 301 -5.12 12.35 -10.30
C PRO A 301 -5.63 12.81 -8.93
N LYS A 302 -5.09 13.91 -8.44
CA LYS A 302 -5.46 14.56 -7.17
C LYS A 302 -5.23 13.71 -5.91
N SER A 303 -4.49 12.60 -6.01
CA SER A 303 -4.22 11.74 -4.87
C SER A 303 -3.08 12.25 -3.99
N THR A 304 -3.11 11.88 -2.71
CA THR A 304 -1.99 12.13 -1.78
C THR A 304 -0.68 11.51 -2.27
N LEU A 305 -0.75 10.45 -3.07
CA LEU A 305 0.40 9.74 -3.60
C LEU A 305 1.09 10.51 -4.74
N VAL A 306 0.33 11.16 -5.61
CA VAL A 306 0.89 12.12 -6.58
C VAL A 306 1.56 13.30 -5.87
N MET A 307 0.99 13.75 -4.75
CA MET A 307 1.57 14.81 -3.93
C MET A 307 2.90 14.38 -3.30
N LEU A 308 3.02 13.14 -2.84
CA LEU A 308 4.27 12.58 -2.32
C LEU A 308 5.36 12.53 -3.39
N VAL A 309 5.04 12.01 -4.57
CA VAL A 309 5.98 11.98 -5.71
C VAL A 309 6.40 13.41 -6.09
N SER A 310 5.45 14.33 -6.11
CA SER A 310 5.70 15.76 -6.39
C SER A 310 6.58 16.43 -5.33
N ALA A 311 6.46 16.01 -4.07
CA ALA A 311 7.35 16.49 -2.99
C ALA A 311 8.80 16.10 -3.24
N PHE A 312 9.05 14.94 -3.82
CA PHE A 312 10.40 14.43 -4.10
C PHE A 312 10.99 14.93 -5.41
N ALA A 313 10.22 14.88 -6.49
CA ALA A 313 10.70 15.17 -7.84
C ALA A 313 10.39 16.59 -8.34
N GLY A 314 9.54 17.33 -7.62
CA GLY A 314 8.96 18.57 -8.07
C GLY A 314 7.63 18.34 -8.80
N ARG A 315 6.65 19.21 -8.55
CA ARG A 315 5.30 19.06 -9.11
C ARG A 315 5.28 19.08 -10.64
N GLU A 316 5.91 20.06 -11.26
CA GLU A 316 5.94 20.19 -12.73
C GLU A 316 6.56 18.97 -13.40
N PHE A 317 7.72 18.54 -12.92
CA PHE A 317 8.40 17.37 -13.46
C PHE A 317 7.60 16.09 -13.26
N THR A 318 6.93 15.94 -12.12
CA THR A 318 6.03 14.81 -11.85
C THR A 318 4.87 14.80 -12.85
N LEU A 319 4.21 15.93 -13.07
CA LEU A 319 3.09 16.03 -14.03
C LEU A 319 3.54 15.80 -15.45
N ASP A 320 4.72 16.27 -15.84
CA ASP A 320 5.32 15.97 -17.15
C ASP A 320 5.57 14.47 -17.32
N ALA A 321 6.06 13.79 -16.28
CA ALA A 321 6.26 12.35 -16.28
C ALA A 321 4.94 11.57 -16.41
N TYR A 322 3.89 12.01 -15.71
CA TYR A 322 2.55 11.40 -15.81
C TYR A 322 1.93 11.62 -17.19
N LYS A 323 2.10 12.81 -17.79
CA LYS A 323 1.68 13.08 -19.16
C LYS A 323 2.40 12.16 -20.16
N HIS A 324 3.71 12.04 -20.03
CA HIS A 324 4.51 11.11 -20.84
C HIS A 324 4.01 9.66 -20.70
N ALA A 325 3.74 9.21 -19.48
CA ALA A 325 3.23 7.88 -19.22
C ALA A 325 1.86 7.62 -19.87
N VAL A 326 0.96 8.61 -19.86
CA VAL A 326 -0.35 8.52 -20.55
C VAL A 326 -0.13 8.44 -22.08
N GLU A 327 0.73 9.29 -22.66
CA GLU A 327 1.04 9.30 -24.10
C GLU A 327 1.67 7.99 -24.57
N GLU A 328 2.56 7.42 -23.77
CA GLU A 328 3.24 6.13 -24.04
C GLU A 328 2.43 4.92 -23.57
N ARG A 329 1.17 5.14 -23.15
CA ARG A 329 0.22 4.10 -22.75
C ARG A 329 0.74 3.18 -21.65
N TYR A 330 1.35 3.76 -20.64
CA TYR A 330 1.62 3.06 -19.37
C TYR A 330 0.31 2.68 -18.69
N ARG A 331 0.35 1.61 -17.92
CA ARG A 331 -0.78 1.15 -17.11
C ARG A 331 -0.72 1.79 -15.74
N PHE A 332 -1.88 2.14 -15.20
CA PHE A 332 -2.01 2.86 -13.94
C PHE A 332 -2.59 1.99 -12.84
N PHE A 333 -2.31 2.36 -11.59
CA PHE A 333 -2.78 1.75 -10.35
C PHE A 333 -2.11 0.45 -9.95
N SER A 334 -2.85 -0.36 -9.14
CA SER A 334 -2.33 -1.51 -8.39
C SER A 334 -1.63 -2.54 -9.25
N PHE A 335 -2.18 -2.84 -10.42
CA PHE A 335 -1.60 -3.78 -11.39
C PHE A 335 -0.92 -3.08 -12.56
N GLY A 336 -0.71 -1.78 -12.43
CA GLY A 336 -0.09 -0.97 -13.47
C GLY A 336 1.43 -1.07 -13.52
N ASP A 337 2.00 -0.16 -14.29
CA ASP A 337 3.44 -0.02 -14.46
C ASP A 337 4.07 0.81 -13.33
N ALA A 338 5.38 0.94 -13.35
CA ALA A 338 6.15 1.58 -12.29
C ALA A 338 6.99 2.75 -12.79
N MET A 339 7.40 3.59 -11.85
CA MET A 339 8.44 4.58 -12.01
C MET A 339 9.54 4.36 -10.97
N PHE A 340 10.76 4.73 -11.33
CA PHE A 340 11.92 4.81 -10.44
C PHE A 340 12.42 6.24 -10.46
N ILE A 341 12.55 6.85 -9.29
CA ILE A 341 12.92 8.27 -9.15
C ILE A 341 14.18 8.39 -8.31
N GLN A 342 15.17 9.05 -8.84
CA GLN A 342 16.46 9.30 -8.19
C GLN A 342 16.93 10.75 -8.30
#